data_8c8f21fd9ce36a77c93bd2bf87325d13
#
_entry.id   8c8f21fd9ce36a77c93bd2bf87325d13
#
_cell.length_a   1.000
_cell.length_b   1.000
_cell.length_c   1.000
_cell.angle_alpha   90.00
_cell.angle_beta   90.00
_cell.angle_gamma   90.00
#
_symmetry.space_group_name_H-M   'P 1'
#
loop_
_entity.id
_entity.type
_entity.pdbx_description
1 polymer ?
#
loop_
_entity_poly.entity_id
_entity_poly.type
_entity_poly.pdbx_seq_one_letter_code
_entity_poly.pdbx_strand_id
1 'polypeptide(L)'
;LSLEDDLMRKFAGDFVKRWMERLGMPDGEALESSIVSRRLEGAQKKVEERNFEARKSVLDYDEVMDEQRKRVYAYRQRILDGHSCRSLVLQQVQRQIEMKVSEYLNPDYGPDSFAVAVGNALNCQLQGRDFRNMEFDAAQQFAKDEAERYMEAEIEEKIEENLPSEFEETEWNWQALASWSNRRFGTNYRDIELRKMSRDEMFSAMYERGRVIIGETDISAAEKFLEPSYGTETLCDWFTERFRVELKAESLEGLEESTDVSDRLYENAAESYDHRELVYPIITGLSEYIAVDGETRFLDAKGLTSWIRNRFGHEVNADDLPTTEGEMIDYLLPISREASQPAEEKQHEAMQRVEELFDGTDEETTAAIASGGNGALDSIAQWLAEDMKSDMDRDDLSRMDRQQMERCVGGVIDDCFHPEMRRLERYLLLRIVDDHWKSHLAAMDHLRDSVRFKGYAQQDPKVEYKREGMRMFDDMWFSIGERVSELIYRMDVLNENIVRGTFVGGVTRHEQPQSVMEDQAVGDGGMGQAATQSADRTEKRPDPVRHVGPKIGRNDPCPCGSGKKFKSCCMRKGIY
;
A
#
# COMPACT_ATOMS: atom_id res chain seq x y z
N LEU A 1 -53.85 3.55 3.01
CA LEU A 1 -52.83 2.93 3.89
C LEU A 1 -53.56 2.02 4.88
N SER A 2 -53.15 0.75 4.96
CA SER A 2 -53.64 -0.17 5.98
C SER A 2 -53.04 0.22 7.34
N LEU A 3 -53.83 0.01 8.42
CA LEU A 3 -53.30 0.16 9.78
C LEU A 3 -52.28 -0.93 10.13
N GLU A 4 -52.21 -2.00 9.35
CA GLU A 4 -51.23 -3.06 9.43
C GLU A 4 -49.93 -2.76 8.66
N ASP A 5 -49.92 -1.64 7.88
CA ASP A 5 -48.73 -1.18 7.20
C ASP A 5 -47.59 -0.93 8.20
N ASP A 6 -46.39 -1.31 7.84
CA ASP A 6 -45.16 -1.16 8.65
C ASP A 6 -44.94 0.28 9.14
N LEU A 7 -45.35 1.27 8.38
CA LEU A 7 -45.28 2.68 8.75
C LEU A 7 -46.22 2.95 9.95
N MET A 8 -47.44 2.46 9.90
CA MET A 8 -48.44 2.63 10.99
C MET A 8 -48.03 1.82 12.20
N ARG A 9 -47.58 0.60 12.03
CA ARG A 9 -47.14 -0.28 13.12
C ARG A 9 -45.96 0.26 13.90
N LYS A 10 -44.97 0.84 13.24
CA LYS A 10 -43.74 1.39 13.86
C LYS A 10 -43.94 2.77 14.50
N PHE A 11 -44.80 3.62 13.96
CA PHE A 11 -44.92 5.03 14.39
C PHE A 11 -46.25 5.43 15.00
N ALA A 12 -47.31 4.67 14.82
CA ALA A 12 -48.63 5.05 15.30
C ALA A 12 -49.43 3.86 15.90
N GLY A 13 -48.90 2.64 15.90
CA GLY A 13 -49.65 1.40 16.18
C GLY A 13 -50.44 1.41 17.47
N ASP A 14 -49.83 1.73 18.61
CA ASP A 14 -50.49 1.62 19.91
C ASP A 14 -51.49 2.76 20.21
N PHE A 15 -51.29 3.91 19.61
CA PHE A 15 -52.22 5.04 19.81
C PHE A 15 -53.46 4.88 18.96
N VAL A 16 -53.29 4.52 17.68
CA VAL A 16 -54.42 4.35 16.77
C VAL A 16 -55.24 3.15 17.18
N LYS A 17 -54.61 2.04 17.61
CA LYS A 17 -55.30 0.84 18.10
C LYS A 17 -56.17 1.13 19.33
N ARG A 18 -55.66 1.83 20.34
CA ARG A 18 -56.42 2.26 21.54
C ARG A 18 -57.53 3.26 21.20
N TRP A 19 -57.36 4.06 20.16
CA TRP A 19 -58.37 5.04 19.74
C TRP A 19 -59.52 4.35 18.99
N MET A 20 -59.21 3.34 18.14
CA MET A 20 -60.20 2.51 17.47
C MET A 20 -61.03 1.66 18.43
N GLU A 21 -60.38 1.05 19.43
CA GLU A 21 -61.05 0.29 20.49
C GLU A 21 -62.03 1.17 21.29
N ARG A 22 -61.71 2.46 21.50
CA ARG A 22 -62.58 3.42 22.15
C ARG A 22 -63.74 3.89 21.30
N LEU A 23 -63.61 3.92 19.98
CA LEU A 23 -64.64 4.35 19.05
C LEU A 23 -65.62 3.21 18.63
N GLY A 24 -65.29 1.96 18.98
CA GLY A 24 -66.12 0.82 18.67
C GLY A 24 -66.33 0.55 17.18
N MET A 25 -65.34 0.89 16.35
CA MET A 25 -65.41 0.74 14.88
C MET A 25 -65.17 -0.71 14.46
N PRO A 26 -66.01 -1.26 13.57
CA PRO A 26 -65.79 -2.59 13.03
C PRO A 26 -64.55 -2.62 12.09
N ASP A 27 -63.90 -3.79 12.06
CA ASP A 27 -62.75 -4.03 11.18
C ASP A 27 -63.14 -3.86 9.70
N GLY A 28 -62.36 -3.04 8.97
CA GLY A 28 -62.53 -2.84 7.54
C GLY A 28 -63.16 -1.51 7.08
N GLU A 29 -63.63 -0.65 8.00
CA GLU A 29 -64.14 0.68 7.63
C GLU A 29 -63.00 1.69 7.37
N ALA A 30 -63.19 2.56 6.35
CA ALA A 30 -62.25 3.62 6.04
C ALA A 30 -62.30 4.75 7.07
N LEU A 31 -61.21 5.09 7.67
CA LEU A 31 -61.10 6.07 8.75
C LEU A 31 -60.71 7.43 8.18
N GLU A 32 -61.67 8.33 8.00
CA GLU A 32 -61.47 9.71 7.62
C GLU A 32 -61.43 10.62 8.85
N SER A 33 -60.21 10.87 9.35
CA SER A 33 -60.00 11.76 10.51
C SER A 33 -58.79 12.66 10.27
N SER A 34 -58.95 13.96 10.45
CA SER A 34 -57.88 14.94 10.36
C SER A 34 -56.75 14.68 11.36
N ILE A 35 -57.04 14.02 12.49
CA ILE A 35 -56.04 13.64 13.51
C ILE A 35 -55.18 12.49 12.97
N VAL A 36 -55.78 11.48 12.35
CA VAL A 36 -55.08 10.34 11.77
C VAL A 36 -54.23 10.80 10.59
N SER A 37 -54.79 11.65 9.71
CA SER A 37 -54.04 12.22 8.57
C SER A 37 -52.81 13.00 9.01
N ARG A 38 -52.94 13.84 10.06
CA ARG A 38 -51.79 14.61 10.60
C ARG A 38 -50.73 13.71 11.26
N ARG A 39 -51.16 12.61 11.92
CA ARG A 39 -50.24 11.61 12.49
C ARG A 39 -49.51 10.83 11.41
N LEU A 40 -50.22 10.47 10.35
CA LEU A 40 -49.63 9.79 9.18
C LEU A 40 -48.61 10.67 8.49
N GLU A 41 -48.94 11.95 8.25
CA GLU A 41 -48.05 12.93 7.69
C GLU A 41 -46.78 13.10 8.57
N GLY A 42 -46.96 13.19 9.89
CA GLY A 42 -45.84 13.24 10.82
C GLY A 42 -44.99 11.97 10.83
N ALA A 43 -45.57 10.79 10.65
CA ALA A 43 -44.85 9.54 10.53
C ALA A 43 -44.05 9.46 9.22
N GLN A 44 -44.70 9.85 8.11
CA GLN A 44 -44.01 9.91 6.80
C GLN A 44 -42.81 10.87 6.83
N LYS A 45 -43.00 12.06 7.41
CA LYS A 45 -41.93 13.04 7.54
C LYS A 45 -40.74 12.51 8.35
N LYS A 46 -41.02 11.80 9.48
CA LYS A 46 -39.94 11.16 10.27
C LYS A 46 -39.21 10.06 9.53
N VAL A 47 -39.93 9.27 8.72
CA VAL A 47 -39.27 8.25 7.86
C VAL A 47 -38.41 8.90 6.80
N GLU A 48 -38.91 9.97 6.20
CA GLU A 48 -38.19 10.75 5.19
C GLU A 48 -36.92 11.39 5.77
N GLU A 49 -37.03 12.02 6.95
CA GLU A 49 -35.89 12.58 7.69
C GLU A 49 -34.85 11.51 8.00
N ARG A 50 -35.27 10.35 8.52
CA ARG A 50 -34.36 9.25 8.81
C ARG A 50 -33.67 8.69 7.55
N ASN A 51 -34.42 8.52 6.47
CA ASN A 51 -33.87 8.07 5.20
C ASN A 51 -32.93 9.10 4.58
N PHE A 52 -33.25 10.40 4.74
CA PHE A 52 -32.38 11.47 4.34
C PHE A 52 -31.05 11.47 5.11
N GLU A 53 -31.10 11.35 6.44
CA GLU A 53 -29.91 11.25 7.29
C GLU A 53 -29.07 10.03 6.93
N ALA A 54 -29.70 8.88 6.67
CA ALA A 54 -29.00 7.67 6.24
C ALA A 54 -28.30 7.88 4.89
N ARG A 55 -28.99 8.45 3.89
CA ARG A 55 -28.40 8.77 2.59
C ARG A 55 -27.27 9.79 2.70
N LYS A 56 -27.48 10.84 3.49
CA LYS A 56 -26.46 11.86 3.76
C LYS A 56 -25.22 11.26 4.40
N SER A 57 -25.42 10.38 5.38
CA SER A 57 -24.30 9.70 6.03
C SER A 57 -23.49 8.84 5.05
N VAL A 58 -24.15 8.12 4.13
CA VAL A 58 -23.45 7.36 3.08
C VAL A 58 -22.66 8.30 2.15
N LEU A 59 -23.28 9.41 1.74
CA LEU A 59 -22.65 10.39 0.87
C LEU A 59 -21.38 11.01 1.51
N ASP A 60 -21.43 11.33 2.81
CA ASP A 60 -20.30 11.92 3.54
C ASP A 60 -19.07 10.99 3.58
N TYR A 61 -19.28 9.66 3.62
CA TYR A 61 -18.21 8.67 3.51
C TYR A 61 -17.73 8.48 2.06
N ASP A 62 -18.66 8.52 1.11
CA ASP A 62 -18.36 8.29 -0.31
C ASP A 62 -17.59 9.47 -0.93
N GLU A 63 -17.81 10.70 -0.44
CA GLU A 63 -17.09 11.90 -0.88
C GLU A 63 -15.57 11.76 -0.72
N VAL A 64 -15.10 11.18 0.40
CA VAL A 64 -13.67 10.94 0.65
C VAL A 64 -13.10 9.97 -0.39
N MET A 65 -13.82 8.88 -0.65
CA MET A 65 -13.40 7.89 -1.63
C MET A 65 -13.43 8.42 -3.06
N ASP A 66 -14.38 9.29 -3.39
CA ASP A 66 -14.50 9.90 -4.71
C ASP A 66 -13.31 10.82 -5.01
N GLU A 67 -12.90 11.66 -4.04
CA GLU A 67 -11.71 12.51 -4.16
C GLU A 67 -10.42 11.69 -4.35
N GLN A 68 -10.25 10.62 -3.57
CA GLN A 68 -9.10 9.72 -3.71
C GLN A 68 -9.12 9.02 -5.06
N ARG A 69 -10.28 8.54 -5.50
CA ARG A 69 -10.47 7.89 -6.81
C ARG A 69 -10.11 8.82 -7.96
N LYS A 70 -10.57 10.06 -7.94
CA LYS A 70 -10.25 11.07 -8.95
C LYS A 70 -8.74 11.29 -9.07
N ARG A 71 -8.03 11.39 -7.94
CA ARG A 71 -6.57 11.56 -7.95
C ARG A 71 -5.84 10.35 -8.52
N VAL A 72 -6.21 9.13 -8.12
CA VAL A 72 -5.60 7.89 -8.63
C VAL A 72 -5.89 7.73 -10.12
N TYR A 73 -7.12 7.99 -10.56
CA TYR A 73 -7.49 7.85 -11.96
C TYR A 73 -6.85 8.93 -12.84
N ALA A 74 -6.73 10.16 -12.36
CA ALA A 74 -5.99 11.20 -13.06
C ALA A 74 -4.50 10.85 -13.23
N TYR A 75 -3.86 10.30 -12.18
CA TYR A 75 -2.48 9.83 -12.28
C TYR A 75 -2.35 8.67 -13.27
N ARG A 76 -3.24 7.69 -13.19
CA ARG A 76 -3.29 6.55 -14.10
C ARG A 76 -3.53 6.98 -15.55
N GLN A 77 -4.41 7.96 -15.77
CA GLN A 77 -4.70 8.50 -17.10
C GLN A 77 -3.46 9.18 -17.70
N ARG A 78 -2.71 9.94 -16.92
CA ARG A 78 -1.45 10.54 -17.38
C ARG A 78 -0.46 9.51 -17.91
N ILE A 79 -0.39 8.32 -17.29
CA ILE A 79 0.48 7.23 -17.76
C ILE A 79 -0.04 6.65 -19.08
N LEU A 80 -1.36 6.52 -19.23
CA LEU A 80 -2.00 5.95 -20.42
C LEU A 80 -1.98 6.89 -21.62
N ASP A 81 -2.09 8.20 -21.40
CA ASP A 81 -2.11 9.23 -22.45
C ASP A 81 -0.71 9.52 -23.04
N GLY A 82 0.30 8.71 -22.69
CA GLY A 82 1.65 8.84 -23.26
C GLY A 82 2.48 9.99 -22.66
N HIS A 83 2.12 10.53 -21.49
CA HIS A 83 2.99 11.44 -20.77
C HIS A 83 4.32 10.77 -20.44
N SER A 84 5.42 11.54 -20.47
CA SER A 84 6.74 11.03 -20.12
C SER A 84 6.72 10.26 -18.80
N CYS A 85 6.76 8.92 -18.87
CA CYS A 85 6.81 8.07 -17.69
C CYS A 85 8.11 8.29 -16.92
N ARG A 86 9.20 8.66 -17.61
CA ARG A 86 10.49 9.03 -17.02
C ARG A 86 10.33 10.12 -15.96
N SER A 87 9.65 11.20 -16.30
CA SER A 87 9.44 12.31 -15.35
C SER A 87 8.62 11.88 -14.13
N LEU A 88 7.63 10.99 -14.30
CA LEU A 88 6.84 10.45 -13.20
C LEU A 88 7.68 9.55 -12.27
N VAL A 89 8.54 8.72 -12.85
CA VAL A 89 9.46 7.86 -12.08
C VAL A 89 10.47 8.70 -11.32
N LEU A 90 11.15 9.64 -11.98
CA LEU A 90 12.15 10.50 -11.35
C LEU A 90 11.55 11.38 -10.25
N GLN A 91 10.30 11.86 -10.41
CA GLN A 91 9.58 12.55 -9.34
C GLN A 91 9.35 11.67 -8.11
N GLN A 92 9.05 10.37 -8.30
CA GLN A 92 8.94 9.45 -7.17
C GLN A 92 10.30 9.19 -6.52
N VAL A 93 11.36 9.05 -7.32
CA VAL A 93 12.74 8.89 -6.81
C VAL A 93 13.15 10.10 -5.97
N GLN A 94 12.96 11.31 -6.48
CA GLN A 94 13.27 12.54 -5.76
C GLN A 94 12.54 12.60 -4.42
N ARG A 95 11.24 12.36 -4.43
CA ARG A 95 10.41 12.37 -3.20
C ARG A 95 10.89 11.35 -2.17
N GLN A 96 11.30 10.15 -2.61
CA GLN A 96 11.84 9.14 -1.70
C GLN A 96 13.18 9.57 -1.10
N ILE A 97 14.04 10.18 -1.87
CA ILE A 97 15.32 10.73 -1.39
C ILE A 97 15.08 11.83 -0.36
N GLU A 98 14.25 12.83 -0.67
CA GLU A 98 13.91 13.93 0.26
C GLU A 98 13.39 13.41 1.60
N MET A 99 12.49 12.41 1.57
CA MET A 99 11.94 11.81 2.78
C MET A 99 13.00 11.06 3.58
N LYS A 100 13.86 10.27 2.93
CA LYS A 100 14.90 9.51 3.62
C LYS A 100 16.03 10.39 4.14
N VAL A 101 16.37 11.45 3.44
CA VAL A 101 17.28 12.49 3.96
C VAL A 101 16.70 13.13 5.21
N SER A 102 15.42 13.52 5.18
CA SER A 102 14.73 14.10 6.34
C SER A 102 14.62 13.12 7.52
N GLU A 103 14.49 11.80 7.26
CA GLU A 103 14.42 10.76 8.27
C GLU A 103 15.80 10.50 8.89
N TYR A 104 16.80 10.16 8.07
CA TYR A 104 18.10 9.69 8.55
C TYR A 104 19.01 10.79 9.06
N LEU A 105 18.92 12.01 8.48
CA LEU A 105 19.68 13.16 8.97
C LEU A 105 18.96 13.94 10.08
N ASN A 106 17.81 13.43 10.56
CA ASN A 106 17.19 14.00 11.74
C ASN A 106 18.09 13.77 12.96
N PRO A 107 18.41 14.82 13.77
CA PRO A 107 19.22 14.69 14.98
C PRO A 107 18.70 13.65 15.98
N ASP A 108 17.42 13.32 15.91
CA ASP A 108 16.79 12.34 16.78
C ASP A 108 16.89 10.90 16.27
N TYR A 109 17.27 10.69 15.02
CA TYR A 109 17.25 9.35 14.38
C TYR A 109 18.15 8.34 15.11
N GLY A 110 19.38 8.72 15.42
CA GLY A 110 20.29 7.88 16.19
C GLY A 110 19.81 7.62 17.63
N PRO A 111 19.49 8.66 18.40
CA PRO A 111 18.90 8.52 19.75
C PRO A 111 17.61 7.69 19.79
N ASP A 112 16.71 7.86 18.83
CA ASP A 112 15.47 7.06 18.74
C ASP A 112 15.79 5.59 18.43
N SER A 113 16.73 5.33 17.50
CA SER A 113 17.20 3.99 17.17
C SER A 113 17.83 3.30 18.39
N PHE A 114 18.64 4.03 19.16
CA PHE A 114 19.21 3.56 20.41
C PHE A 114 18.12 3.20 21.41
N ALA A 115 17.17 4.11 21.65
CA ALA A 115 16.08 3.91 22.60
C ALA A 115 15.24 2.68 22.27
N VAL A 116 14.94 2.46 20.97
CA VAL A 116 14.19 1.28 20.50
C VAL A 116 15.02 0.00 20.70
N ALA A 117 16.28 -0.02 20.27
CA ALA A 117 17.14 -1.20 20.37
C ALA A 117 17.38 -1.61 21.82
N VAL A 118 17.76 -0.64 22.66
CA VAL A 118 18.06 -0.86 24.07
C VAL A 118 16.79 -1.13 24.88
N GLY A 119 15.70 -0.42 24.59
CA GLY A 119 14.40 -0.67 25.20
C GLY A 119 13.90 -2.10 24.97
N ASN A 120 14.08 -2.61 23.75
CA ASN A 120 13.76 -4.01 23.44
C ASN A 120 14.68 -4.99 24.20
N ALA A 121 15.99 -4.70 24.30
CA ALA A 121 16.95 -5.55 25.00
C ALA A 121 16.70 -5.58 26.52
N LEU A 122 16.39 -4.44 27.12
CA LEU A 122 16.08 -4.31 28.55
C LEU A 122 14.60 -4.54 28.88
N ASN A 123 13.76 -4.71 27.84
CA ASN A 123 12.33 -4.92 27.95
C ASN A 123 11.61 -3.79 28.73
N CYS A 124 11.90 -2.57 28.35
CA CYS A 124 11.32 -1.33 28.87
C CYS A 124 11.03 -0.33 27.75
N GLN A 125 10.29 0.73 28.05
CA GLN A 125 10.04 1.81 27.10
C GLN A 125 10.99 2.98 27.39
N LEU A 126 11.87 3.26 26.43
CA LEU A 126 12.79 4.39 26.46
C LEU A 126 12.39 5.43 25.40
N GLN A 127 12.74 6.69 25.62
CA GLN A 127 12.46 7.78 24.68
C GLN A 127 13.77 8.33 24.12
N GLY A 128 13.89 8.40 22.78
CA GLY A 128 15.13 8.84 22.13
C GLY A 128 15.60 10.23 22.57
N ARG A 129 14.66 11.18 22.81
CA ARG A 129 14.99 12.52 23.27
C ARG A 129 15.87 12.57 24.52
N ASP A 130 15.79 11.53 25.39
CA ASP A 130 16.52 11.46 26.63
C ASP A 130 18.01 11.12 26.42
N PHE A 131 18.35 10.59 25.25
CA PHE A 131 19.70 10.18 24.84
C PHE A 131 20.41 11.18 23.91
N ARG A 132 19.80 12.32 23.61
CA ARG A 132 20.39 13.35 22.76
C ARG A 132 21.73 13.84 23.37
N ASN A 133 22.76 13.85 22.52
CA ASN A 133 24.10 14.31 22.89
C ASN A 133 24.74 13.57 24.11
N MET A 134 24.30 12.33 24.37
CA MET A 134 24.95 11.49 25.38
C MET A 134 26.03 10.62 24.73
N GLU A 135 27.15 10.49 25.41
CA GLU A 135 28.13 9.47 25.10
C GLU A 135 27.62 8.10 25.55
N PHE A 136 28.09 7.03 24.90
CA PHE A 136 27.55 5.68 25.10
C PHE A 136 27.57 5.22 26.56
N ASP A 137 28.67 5.45 27.30
CA ASP A 137 28.78 5.04 28.71
C ASP A 137 27.70 5.69 29.59
N ALA A 138 27.44 6.99 29.37
CA ALA A 138 26.40 7.72 30.08
C ALA A 138 24.99 7.25 29.67
N ALA A 139 24.77 7.03 28.38
CA ALA A 139 23.52 6.53 27.84
C ALA A 139 23.21 5.10 28.32
N GLN A 140 24.22 4.22 28.39
CA GLN A 140 24.10 2.87 28.92
C GLN A 140 23.67 2.88 30.39
N GLN A 141 24.32 3.70 31.22
CA GLN A 141 23.98 3.80 32.63
C GLN A 141 22.57 4.33 32.81
N PHE A 142 22.23 5.43 32.13
CA PHE A 142 20.88 6.01 32.15
C PHE A 142 19.79 5.02 31.71
N ALA A 143 20.04 4.28 30.64
CA ALA A 143 19.10 3.30 30.15
C ALA A 143 18.86 2.14 31.14
N LYS A 144 19.93 1.68 31.82
CA LYS A 144 19.81 0.65 32.84
C LYS A 144 19.09 1.17 34.10
N ASP A 145 19.37 2.38 34.53
CA ASP A 145 18.67 3.01 35.66
C ASP A 145 17.18 3.21 35.35
N GLU A 146 16.84 3.62 34.12
CA GLU A 146 15.45 3.78 33.72
C GLU A 146 14.73 2.44 33.58
N ALA A 147 15.42 1.41 33.07
CA ALA A 147 14.90 0.04 33.01
C ALA A 147 14.64 -0.54 34.41
N GLU A 148 15.49 -0.23 35.40
CA GLU A 148 15.25 -0.60 36.81
C GLU A 148 13.98 0.06 37.35
N ARG A 149 13.78 1.38 37.12
CA ARG A 149 12.57 2.10 37.52
C ARG A 149 11.30 1.57 36.85
N TYR A 150 11.39 1.29 35.54
CA TYR A 150 10.27 0.71 34.80
C TYR A 150 9.89 -0.66 35.35
N MET A 151 10.89 -1.49 35.63
CA MET A 151 10.70 -2.83 36.19
C MET A 151 10.12 -2.76 37.62
N GLU A 152 10.57 -1.82 38.45
CA GLU A 152 10.03 -1.57 39.78
C GLU A 152 8.52 -1.32 39.70
N ALA A 153 8.11 -0.36 38.88
CA ALA A 153 6.70 -0.03 38.66
C ALA A 153 5.90 -1.21 38.07
N GLU A 154 6.50 -1.96 37.13
CA GLU A 154 5.88 -3.16 36.54
C GLU A 154 5.62 -4.26 37.58
N ILE A 155 6.58 -4.49 38.46
CA ILE A 155 6.44 -5.49 39.56
C ILE A 155 5.34 -5.07 40.53
N GLU A 156 5.29 -3.81 40.95
CA GLU A 156 4.24 -3.28 41.84
C GLU A 156 2.87 -3.42 41.20
N GLU A 157 2.72 -3.01 39.92
CA GLU A 157 1.46 -3.14 39.16
C GLU A 157 1.01 -4.60 39.07
N LYS A 158 1.92 -5.52 38.75
CA LYS A 158 1.58 -6.94 38.59
C LYS A 158 1.26 -7.64 39.92
N ILE A 159 1.89 -7.24 41.00
CA ILE A 159 1.52 -7.72 42.33
C ILE A 159 0.12 -7.21 42.68
N GLU A 160 -0.18 -5.92 42.50
CA GLU A 160 -1.50 -5.38 42.82
C GLU A 160 -2.61 -5.91 41.89
N GLU A 161 -2.33 -6.10 40.60
CA GLU A 161 -3.28 -6.68 39.63
C GLU A 161 -3.70 -8.12 39.99
N ASN A 162 -2.73 -8.95 40.41
CA ASN A 162 -2.97 -10.36 40.69
C ASN A 162 -3.32 -10.66 42.16
N LEU A 163 -2.87 -9.80 43.07
CA LEU A 163 -3.10 -9.89 44.51
C LEU A 163 -3.68 -8.56 45.05
N PRO A 164 -4.86 -8.11 44.58
CA PRO A 164 -5.36 -6.79 44.95
C PRO A 164 -5.64 -6.68 46.44
N SER A 165 -5.22 -5.56 47.04
CA SER A 165 -5.35 -5.28 48.48
C SER A 165 -6.81 -5.17 48.93
N GLU A 166 -7.73 -4.91 48.01
CA GLU A 166 -9.16 -4.70 48.29
C GLU A 166 -9.97 -6.01 48.41
N PHE A 167 -9.39 -7.16 47.99
CA PHE A 167 -10.06 -8.44 47.93
C PHE A 167 -9.49 -9.45 48.91
N GLU A 168 -10.31 -10.48 49.25
CA GLU A 168 -9.85 -11.58 50.12
C GLU A 168 -8.78 -12.45 49.38
N GLU A 169 -7.86 -13.06 50.13
CA GLU A 169 -6.81 -13.92 49.62
C GLU A 169 -7.32 -15.10 48.75
N THR A 170 -8.61 -15.49 48.91
CA THR A 170 -9.27 -16.52 48.13
C THR A 170 -9.50 -16.13 46.68
N GLU A 171 -9.51 -14.82 46.36
CA GLU A 171 -9.72 -14.29 45.02
C GLU A 171 -8.40 -13.94 44.29
N TRP A 172 -7.27 -14.11 44.99
CA TRP A 172 -5.95 -13.80 44.44
C TRP A 172 -5.47 -14.80 43.38
N ASN A 173 -4.90 -14.29 42.28
CA ASN A 173 -4.45 -15.13 41.17
C ASN A 173 -2.95 -15.45 41.22
N TRP A 174 -2.56 -16.26 42.17
CA TRP A 174 -1.17 -16.70 42.39
C TRP A 174 -0.53 -17.36 41.17
N GLN A 175 -1.29 -18.10 40.39
CA GLN A 175 -0.80 -18.81 39.21
C GLN A 175 -0.43 -17.83 38.09
N ALA A 176 -1.20 -16.75 37.91
CA ALA A 176 -0.92 -15.73 36.92
C ALA A 176 0.36 -14.95 37.29
N LEU A 177 0.52 -14.55 38.58
CA LEU A 177 1.72 -13.87 39.05
C LEU A 177 2.96 -14.74 38.90
N ALA A 178 2.92 -16.02 39.28
CA ALA A 178 4.01 -16.96 39.11
C ALA A 178 4.38 -17.13 37.63
N SER A 179 3.39 -17.27 36.75
CA SER A 179 3.61 -17.45 35.30
C SER A 179 4.21 -16.20 34.68
N TRP A 180 3.77 -14.99 35.10
CA TRP A 180 4.35 -13.73 34.64
C TRP A 180 5.79 -13.57 35.11
N SER A 181 6.07 -13.74 36.41
CA SER A 181 7.42 -13.63 36.97
C SER A 181 8.39 -14.63 36.33
N ASN A 182 7.98 -15.89 36.13
CA ASN A 182 8.80 -16.90 35.49
C ASN A 182 9.13 -16.54 34.03
N ARG A 183 8.19 -15.96 33.30
CA ARG A 183 8.41 -15.50 31.91
C ARG A 183 9.29 -14.26 31.86
N ARG A 184 9.08 -13.33 32.76
CA ARG A 184 9.75 -12.02 32.76
C ARG A 184 11.18 -12.10 33.24
N PHE A 185 11.43 -12.87 34.32
CA PHE A 185 12.72 -12.93 35.02
C PHE A 185 13.42 -14.28 34.91
N GLY A 186 12.89 -15.24 34.16
CA GLY A 186 13.46 -16.58 34.05
C GLY A 186 13.50 -17.30 35.39
N THR A 187 12.59 -16.97 36.31
CA THR A 187 12.45 -17.64 37.61
C THR A 187 11.67 -18.95 37.44
N ASN A 188 11.55 -19.72 38.51
CA ASN A 188 10.80 -20.98 38.50
C ASN A 188 9.87 -21.07 39.72
N TYR A 189 9.21 -19.95 40.05
CA TYR A 189 8.30 -19.89 41.16
C TYR A 189 7.03 -20.72 40.88
N ARG A 190 6.59 -21.46 41.92
CA ARG A 190 5.28 -22.10 41.96
C ARG A 190 4.33 -21.27 42.81
N ASP A 191 3.04 -21.34 42.52
CA ASP A 191 2.01 -20.64 43.29
C ASP A 191 2.10 -20.90 44.81
N ILE A 192 2.43 -22.14 45.21
CA ILE A 192 2.59 -22.54 46.62
C ILE A 192 3.79 -21.83 47.28
N GLU A 193 4.82 -21.49 46.54
CA GLU A 193 6.02 -20.80 47.04
C GLU A 193 5.71 -19.30 47.26
N LEU A 194 5.05 -18.66 46.29
CA LEU A 194 4.63 -17.28 46.41
C LEU A 194 3.63 -17.05 47.56
N ARG A 195 2.72 -18.00 47.81
CA ARG A 195 1.78 -17.92 48.95
C ARG A 195 2.44 -17.89 50.32
N LYS A 196 3.71 -18.29 50.46
CA LYS A 196 4.45 -18.29 51.70
C LYS A 196 5.25 -17.00 51.94
N MET A 197 5.34 -16.18 50.89
CA MET A 197 6.08 -14.92 50.91
C MET A 197 5.12 -13.75 51.20
N SER A 198 5.58 -12.79 51.93
CA SER A 198 4.90 -11.49 52.01
C SER A 198 5.02 -10.74 50.69
N ARG A 199 4.19 -9.71 50.46
CA ARG A 199 4.27 -8.86 49.26
C ARG A 199 5.65 -8.23 49.12
N ASP A 200 6.22 -7.72 50.23
CA ASP A 200 7.53 -7.09 50.25
C ASP A 200 8.65 -8.09 49.91
N GLU A 201 8.55 -9.34 50.38
CA GLU A 201 9.50 -10.40 50.05
C GLU A 201 9.39 -10.83 48.57
N MET A 202 8.16 -10.91 48.02
CA MET A 202 7.94 -11.18 46.60
C MET A 202 8.51 -10.07 45.71
N PHE A 203 8.18 -8.83 46.05
CA PHE A 203 8.71 -7.65 45.38
C PHE A 203 10.25 -7.67 45.39
N SER A 204 10.86 -7.79 46.57
CA SER A 204 12.32 -7.78 46.70
C SER A 204 12.98 -8.91 45.92
N ALA A 205 12.43 -10.12 45.96
CA ALA A 205 12.96 -11.28 45.22
C ALA A 205 12.91 -11.12 43.72
N MET A 206 11.79 -10.56 43.19
CA MET A 206 11.61 -10.28 41.76
C MET A 206 12.50 -9.11 41.32
N TYR A 207 12.60 -8.05 42.13
CA TYR A 207 13.39 -6.86 41.86
C TYR A 207 14.89 -7.20 41.78
N GLU A 208 15.44 -7.89 42.80
CA GLU A 208 16.83 -8.30 42.79
C GLU A 208 17.18 -9.20 41.61
N ARG A 209 16.29 -10.12 41.25
CA ARG A 209 16.50 -10.96 40.08
C ARG A 209 16.48 -10.16 38.76
N GLY A 210 15.53 -9.24 38.61
CA GLY A 210 15.44 -8.35 37.46
C GLY A 210 16.64 -7.44 37.31
N ARG A 211 17.12 -6.90 38.43
CA ARG A 211 18.32 -6.06 38.48
C ARG A 211 19.58 -6.79 38.01
N VAL A 212 19.75 -8.04 38.40
CA VAL A 212 20.85 -8.88 37.89
C VAL A 212 20.74 -9.05 36.35
N ILE A 213 19.56 -9.31 35.83
CA ILE A 213 19.33 -9.48 34.37
C ILE A 213 19.65 -8.20 33.62
N ILE A 214 19.15 -7.03 34.10
CA ILE A 214 19.43 -5.73 33.49
C ILE A 214 20.95 -5.45 33.52
N GLY A 215 21.62 -5.75 34.66
CA GLY A 215 23.05 -5.57 34.77
C GLY A 215 23.88 -6.43 33.81
N GLU A 216 23.48 -7.70 33.63
CA GLU A 216 24.16 -8.67 32.77
C GLU A 216 23.82 -8.51 31.29
N THR A 217 22.75 -7.76 30.92
CA THR A 217 22.36 -7.55 29.53
C THR A 217 23.40 -6.71 28.81
N ASP A 218 24.02 -7.27 27.80
CA ASP A 218 24.97 -6.60 26.93
C ASP A 218 24.22 -5.76 25.88
N ILE A 219 24.46 -4.45 25.90
CA ILE A 219 23.91 -3.47 24.95
C ILE A 219 25.00 -2.75 24.16
N SER A 220 26.23 -3.26 24.17
CA SER A 220 27.37 -2.66 23.46
C SER A 220 27.12 -2.53 21.95
N ALA A 221 26.37 -3.46 21.35
CA ALA A 221 25.99 -3.39 19.95
C ALA A 221 25.16 -2.14 19.60
N ALA A 222 24.59 -1.45 20.59
CA ALA A 222 23.82 -0.23 20.38
C ALA A 222 24.68 1.05 20.35
N GLU A 223 25.97 0.98 20.67
CA GLU A 223 26.91 2.11 20.64
C GLU A 223 26.87 2.87 19.32
N LYS A 224 26.87 2.15 18.20
CA LYS A 224 26.81 2.69 16.84
C LYS A 224 25.67 3.68 16.60
N PHE A 225 24.54 3.53 17.28
CA PHE A 225 23.39 4.41 17.10
C PHE A 225 23.63 5.83 17.63
N LEU A 226 24.55 5.99 18.58
CA LEU A 226 24.92 7.29 19.16
C LEU A 226 26.11 7.93 18.46
N GLU A 227 26.72 7.26 17.48
CA GLU A 227 27.79 7.86 16.68
C GLU A 227 27.23 8.97 15.80
N PRO A 228 27.90 10.14 15.71
CA PRO A 228 27.44 11.26 14.90
C PRO A 228 27.27 10.91 13.41
N SER A 229 28.04 9.94 12.90
CA SER A 229 28.01 9.47 11.52
C SER A 229 26.85 8.50 11.23
N TYR A 230 26.21 7.93 12.24
CA TYR A 230 25.24 6.84 12.08
C TYR A 230 24.12 7.15 11.07
N GLY A 231 23.51 8.33 11.16
CA GLY A 231 22.46 8.74 10.23
C GLY A 231 22.97 8.84 8.80
N THR A 232 24.15 9.45 8.59
CA THR A 232 24.77 9.60 7.27
C THR A 232 25.19 8.24 6.69
N GLU A 233 25.78 7.36 7.50
CA GLU A 233 26.14 6.01 7.07
C GLU A 233 24.91 5.20 6.68
N THR A 234 23.85 5.24 7.49
CA THR A 234 22.57 4.57 7.18
C THR A 234 21.95 5.11 5.89
N LEU A 235 22.02 6.42 5.65
CA LEU A 235 21.57 7.04 4.40
C LEU A 235 22.38 6.54 3.21
N CYS A 236 23.71 6.45 3.33
CA CYS A 236 24.60 5.96 2.27
C CYS A 236 24.33 4.47 1.96
N ASP A 237 24.17 3.65 2.99
CA ASP A 237 23.84 2.23 2.83
C ASP A 237 22.49 2.04 2.12
N TRP A 238 21.45 2.77 2.58
CA TRP A 238 20.14 2.76 1.93
C TRP A 238 20.22 3.19 0.47
N PHE A 239 20.95 4.27 0.18
CA PHE A 239 21.10 4.79 -1.18
C PHE A 239 21.83 3.79 -2.08
N THR A 240 22.93 3.23 -1.62
CA THR A 240 23.74 2.23 -2.36
C THR A 240 22.90 0.99 -2.68
N GLU A 241 22.19 0.48 -1.68
CA GLU A 241 21.30 -0.68 -1.87
C GLU A 241 20.15 -0.39 -2.85
N ARG A 242 19.58 0.82 -2.77
CA ARG A 242 18.39 1.20 -3.55
C ARG A 242 18.73 1.49 -5.01
N PHE A 243 19.74 2.30 -5.26
CA PHE A 243 20.06 2.84 -6.57
C PHE A 243 21.26 2.16 -7.26
N ARG A 244 21.88 1.19 -6.57
CA ARG A 244 23.07 0.47 -7.06
C ARG A 244 24.25 1.38 -7.42
N VAL A 245 24.37 2.49 -6.73
CA VAL A 245 25.48 3.43 -6.82
C VAL A 245 26.22 3.42 -5.49
N GLU A 246 27.50 3.09 -5.51
CA GLU A 246 28.34 3.14 -4.31
C GLU A 246 28.45 4.60 -3.84
N LEU A 247 27.92 4.89 -2.64
CA LEU A 247 27.94 6.19 -2.02
C LEU A 247 28.68 6.09 -0.67
N LYS A 248 29.68 6.96 -0.48
CA LYS A 248 30.46 7.02 0.75
C LYS A 248 30.10 8.28 1.54
N ALA A 249 30.15 8.19 2.86
CA ALA A 249 29.84 9.32 3.75
C ALA A 249 30.73 10.55 3.47
N GLU A 250 32.00 10.33 3.04
CA GLU A 250 32.91 11.41 2.69
C GLU A 250 32.42 12.26 1.50
N SER A 251 31.60 11.70 0.63
CA SER A 251 31.02 12.42 -0.53
C SER A 251 29.92 13.41 -0.15
N LEU A 252 29.41 13.31 1.07
CA LEU A 252 28.40 14.20 1.65
C LEU A 252 29.00 15.21 2.64
N GLU A 253 30.30 15.11 2.93
CA GLU A 253 30.99 16.07 3.78
C GLU A 253 30.97 17.48 3.17
N GLY A 254 30.63 18.47 4.01
CA GLY A 254 30.54 19.87 3.59
C GLY A 254 29.20 20.33 3.05
N LEU A 255 28.19 19.42 2.98
CA LEU A 255 26.81 19.77 2.71
C LEU A 255 26.09 20.01 4.06
N GLU A 256 25.80 21.28 4.37
CA GLU A 256 25.20 21.65 5.66
C GLU A 256 23.67 21.57 5.64
N GLU A 257 23.05 21.80 4.47
CA GLU A 257 21.59 21.79 4.33
C GLU A 257 21.08 20.44 3.80
N SER A 258 19.97 19.96 4.36
CA SER A 258 19.32 18.71 3.92
C SER A 258 18.88 18.78 2.44
N THR A 259 18.59 19.98 1.93
CA THR A 259 18.27 20.24 0.51
C THR A 259 19.44 19.93 -0.38
N ASP A 260 20.66 20.41 -0.03
CA ASP A 260 21.89 20.18 -0.83
C ASP A 260 22.23 18.69 -0.88
N VAL A 261 22.05 17.97 0.26
CA VAL A 261 22.22 16.52 0.31
C VAL A 261 21.19 15.84 -0.61
N SER A 262 19.91 16.24 -0.53
CA SER A 262 18.86 15.67 -1.39
C SER A 262 19.12 15.88 -2.86
N ASP A 263 19.53 17.08 -3.25
CA ASP A 263 19.84 17.43 -4.64
C ASP A 263 21.04 16.61 -5.16
N ARG A 264 22.10 16.49 -4.36
CA ARG A 264 23.26 15.67 -4.71
C ARG A 264 22.92 14.19 -4.88
N LEU A 265 22.11 13.65 -3.97
CA LEU A 265 21.65 12.27 -4.07
C LEU A 265 20.74 12.05 -5.28
N TYR A 266 19.89 13.04 -5.58
CA TYR A 266 19.01 12.97 -6.75
C TYR A 266 19.84 13.00 -8.06
N GLU A 267 20.85 13.85 -8.16
CA GLU A 267 21.78 13.86 -9.31
C GLU A 267 22.42 12.48 -9.53
N ASN A 268 22.97 11.86 -8.47
CA ASN A 268 23.57 10.53 -8.56
C ASN A 268 22.55 9.45 -8.96
N ALA A 269 21.32 9.53 -8.43
CA ALA A 269 20.24 8.60 -8.80
C ALA A 269 19.80 8.79 -10.25
N ALA A 270 19.72 10.04 -10.74
CA ALA A 270 19.39 10.37 -12.12
C ALA A 270 20.49 9.88 -13.09
N GLU A 271 21.77 10.07 -12.76
CA GLU A 271 22.89 9.54 -13.57
C GLU A 271 22.83 8.00 -13.65
N SER A 272 22.53 7.32 -12.54
CA SER A 272 22.34 5.86 -12.55
C SER A 272 21.16 5.45 -13.41
N TYR A 273 20.09 6.24 -13.39
CA TYR A 273 18.92 6.02 -14.22
C TYR A 273 19.24 6.20 -15.71
N ASP A 274 19.96 7.25 -16.09
CA ASP A 274 20.40 7.51 -17.48
C ASP A 274 21.32 6.39 -17.98
N HIS A 275 22.23 5.93 -17.15
CA HIS A 275 23.03 4.74 -17.45
C HIS A 275 22.15 3.50 -17.69
N ARG A 276 21.12 3.33 -16.90
CA ARG A 276 20.18 2.22 -17.05
C ARG A 276 19.36 2.31 -18.35
N GLU A 277 19.01 3.50 -18.80
CA GLU A 277 18.35 3.70 -20.11
C GLU A 277 19.18 3.18 -21.27
N LEU A 278 20.51 3.25 -21.16
CA LEU A 278 21.44 2.73 -22.16
C LEU A 278 21.64 1.20 -22.06
N VAL A 279 21.66 0.66 -20.85
CA VAL A 279 21.94 -0.77 -20.59
C VAL A 279 20.69 -1.64 -20.76
N TYR A 280 19.51 -1.15 -20.37
CA TYR A 280 18.27 -1.92 -20.35
C TYR A 280 17.87 -2.48 -21.73
N PRO A 281 17.94 -1.73 -22.85
CA PRO A 281 17.71 -2.27 -24.19
C PRO A 281 18.62 -3.45 -24.50
N ILE A 282 19.89 -3.38 -24.10
CA ILE A 282 20.87 -4.44 -24.33
C ILE A 282 20.47 -5.71 -23.56
N ILE A 283 20.16 -5.59 -22.26
CA ILE A 283 19.73 -6.72 -21.44
C ILE A 283 18.46 -7.36 -22.03
N THR A 284 17.50 -6.55 -22.47
CA THR A 284 16.26 -7.04 -23.08
C THR A 284 16.54 -7.79 -24.37
N GLY A 285 17.37 -7.22 -25.26
CA GLY A 285 17.77 -7.88 -26.50
C GLY A 285 18.54 -9.17 -26.26
N LEU A 286 19.49 -9.19 -25.33
CA LEU A 286 20.23 -10.41 -24.98
C LEU A 286 19.29 -11.51 -24.45
N SER A 287 18.29 -11.15 -23.66
CA SER A 287 17.33 -12.12 -23.11
C SER A 287 16.48 -12.80 -24.19
N GLU A 288 16.26 -12.16 -25.33
CA GLU A 288 15.51 -12.73 -26.46
C GLU A 288 16.35 -13.71 -27.29
N TYR A 289 17.66 -13.45 -27.42
CA TYR A 289 18.57 -14.21 -28.29
C TYR A 289 19.48 -15.18 -27.54
N ILE A 290 19.41 -15.25 -26.22
CA ILE A 290 20.06 -16.27 -25.40
C ILE A 290 19.04 -17.31 -25.01
N ALA A 291 19.03 -18.46 -25.68
CA ALA A 291 18.22 -19.61 -25.31
C ALA A 291 18.93 -20.44 -24.23
N VAL A 292 18.17 -20.93 -23.26
CA VAL A 292 18.66 -21.81 -22.20
C VAL A 292 18.05 -23.20 -22.40
N ASP A 293 18.90 -24.20 -22.64
CA ASP A 293 18.51 -25.61 -22.71
C ASP A 293 19.26 -26.40 -21.62
N GLY A 294 18.56 -26.66 -20.52
CA GLY A 294 19.14 -27.26 -19.32
C GLY A 294 20.18 -26.34 -18.67
N GLU A 295 21.45 -26.79 -18.61
CA GLU A 295 22.57 -26.00 -18.08
C GLU A 295 23.34 -25.24 -19.18
N THR A 296 22.98 -25.44 -20.46
CA THR A 296 23.71 -24.87 -21.60
C THR A 296 22.97 -23.64 -22.12
N ARG A 297 23.72 -22.54 -22.27
CA ARG A 297 23.22 -21.29 -22.89
C ARG A 297 23.70 -21.24 -24.35
N PHE A 298 22.77 -21.00 -25.28
CA PHE A 298 23.04 -20.85 -26.70
C PHE A 298 22.72 -19.41 -27.11
N LEU A 299 23.70 -18.77 -27.73
CA LEU A 299 23.50 -17.45 -28.33
C LEU A 299 23.12 -17.58 -29.81
N ASP A 300 21.96 -17.05 -30.20
CA ASP A 300 21.66 -16.81 -31.60
C ASP A 300 22.38 -15.53 -32.09
N ALA A 301 23.65 -15.69 -32.44
CA ALA A 301 24.49 -14.57 -32.88
C ALA A 301 23.94 -13.88 -34.13
N LYS A 302 23.29 -14.61 -35.05
CA LYS A 302 22.69 -14.02 -36.27
C LYS A 302 21.43 -13.23 -35.96
N GLY A 303 20.59 -13.74 -35.12
CA GLY A 303 19.42 -13.02 -34.64
C GLY A 303 19.79 -11.75 -33.90
N LEU A 304 20.76 -11.85 -32.99
CA LEU A 304 21.26 -10.71 -32.22
C LEU A 304 21.89 -9.63 -33.10
N THR A 305 22.75 -9.97 -34.07
CA THR A 305 23.33 -8.97 -34.99
C THR A 305 22.28 -8.28 -35.84
N SER A 306 21.24 -9.01 -36.28
CA SER A 306 20.11 -8.41 -36.99
C SER A 306 19.33 -7.45 -36.12
N TRP A 307 19.11 -7.81 -34.85
CA TRP A 307 18.44 -6.95 -33.87
C TRP A 307 19.26 -5.68 -33.59
N ILE A 308 20.61 -5.80 -33.37
CA ILE A 308 21.51 -4.66 -33.16
C ILE A 308 21.40 -3.67 -34.32
N ARG A 309 21.45 -4.17 -35.57
CA ARG A 309 21.29 -3.33 -36.76
C ARG A 309 19.93 -2.60 -36.78
N ASN A 310 18.88 -3.31 -36.51
CA ASN A 310 17.52 -2.73 -36.55
C ASN A 310 17.26 -1.75 -35.40
N ARG A 311 17.84 -2.03 -34.23
CA ARG A 311 17.57 -1.24 -33.00
C ARG A 311 18.50 -0.03 -32.88
N PHE A 312 19.79 -0.22 -33.17
CA PHE A 312 20.82 0.81 -32.98
C PHE A 312 21.38 1.37 -34.29
N GLY A 313 21.00 0.83 -35.45
CA GLY A 313 21.52 1.25 -36.74
C GLY A 313 22.98 0.87 -37.00
N HIS A 314 23.58 0.04 -36.12
CA HIS A 314 24.99 -0.31 -36.17
C HIS A 314 25.21 -1.74 -36.67
N GLU A 315 26.18 -1.94 -37.64
CA GLU A 315 26.49 -3.27 -38.15
C GLU A 315 27.63 -3.91 -37.33
N VAL A 316 27.33 -5.08 -36.75
CA VAL A 316 28.27 -5.89 -35.97
C VAL A 316 28.43 -7.26 -36.62
N ASN A 317 29.65 -7.79 -36.65
CA ASN A 317 29.88 -9.15 -37.13
C ASN A 317 29.62 -10.15 -36.02
N ALA A 318 29.01 -11.29 -36.35
CA ALA A 318 28.71 -12.34 -35.38
C ALA A 318 29.95 -12.95 -34.71
N ASP A 319 31.10 -12.92 -35.42
CA ASP A 319 32.38 -13.46 -34.93
C ASP A 319 33.09 -12.51 -33.93
N ASP A 320 32.69 -11.24 -33.88
CA ASP A 320 33.25 -10.23 -32.98
C ASP A 320 32.47 -10.13 -31.64
N LEU A 321 31.37 -10.86 -31.50
CA LEU A 321 30.55 -10.83 -30.31
C LEU A 321 31.21 -11.55 -29.13
N PRO A 322 31.29 -10.92 -27.94
CA PRO A 322 31.74 -11.56 -26.71
C PRO A 322 30.91 -12.78 -26.32
N THR A 323 31.48 -13.66 -25.49
CA THR A 323 30.82 -14.91 -25.07
C THR A 323 30.13 -14.80 -23.72
N THR A 324 30.50 -13.84 -22.89
CA THR A 324 29.88 -13.61 -21.57
C THR A 324 28.90 -12.44 -21.61
N GLU A 325 27.87 -12.51 -20.79
CA GLU A 325 26.82 -11.48 -20.72
C GLU A 325 27.38 -10.10 -20.33
N GLY A 326 28.28 -10.06 -19.34
CA GLY A 326 28.91 -8.81 -18.90
C GLY A 326 29.75 -8.16 -19.99
N GLU A 327 30.66 -8.94 -20.64
CA GLU A 327 31.47 -8.44 -21.77
C GLU A 327 30.61 -8.00 -22.96
N MET A 328 29.45 -8.65 -23.17
CA MET A 328 28.50 -8.27 -24.22
C MET A 328 27.84 -6.92 -23.91
N ILE A 329 27.46 -6.69 -22.65
CA ILE A 329 26.93 -5.39 -22.23
C ILE A 329 28.00 -4.30 -22.43
N ASP A 330 29.24 -4.52 -21.98
CA ASP A 330 30.31 -3.56 -22.12
C ASP A 330 30.63 -3.26 -23.60
N TYR A 331 30.55 -4.27 -24.48
CA TYR A 331 30.73 -4.13 -25.90
C TYR A 331 29.64 -3.33 -26.59
N LEU A 332 28.37 -3.55 -26.21
CA LEU A 332 27.19 -2.91 -26.81
C LEU A 332 26.87 -1.54 -26.20
N LEU A 333 27.36 -1.22 -25.02
CA LEU A 333 27.06 0.03 -24.32
C LEU A 333 27.50 1.30 -25.11
N PRO A 334 28.70 1.36 -25.75
CA PRO A 334 29.07 2.48 -26.61
C PRO A 334 28.12 2.64 -27.80
N ILE A 335 27.67 1.54 -28.39
CA ILE A 335 26.75 1.52 -29.54
C ILE A 335 25.37 2.05 -29.12
N SER A 336 24.87 1.60 -27.98
CA SER A 336 23.61 2.10 -27.40
C SER A 336 23.69 3.60 -27.10
N ARG A 337 24.83 4.06 -26.57
CA ARG A 337 25.05 5.49 -26.25
C ARG A 337 25.06 6.34 -27.53
N GLU A 338 25.76 5.90 -28.59
CA GLU A 338 25.80 6.61 -29.87
C GLU A 338 24.38 6.71 -30.48
N ALA A 339 23.60 5.62 -30.43
CA ALA A 339 22.24 5.60 -30.93
C ALA A 339 21.28 6.52 -30.15
N SER A 340 21.58 6.79 -28.88
CA SER A 340 20.77 7.65 -28.01
C SER A 340 21.18 9.13 -28.02
N GLN A 341 22.40 9.47 -28.52
CA GLN A 341 22.87 10.87 -28.56
C GLN A 341 21.89 11.86 -29.22
N PRO A 342 21.21 11.52 -30.34
CA PRO A 342 20.25 12.48 -30.93
C PRO A 342 19.03 12.80 -30.10
N ALA A 343 18.75 12.05 -29.04
CA ALA A 343 17.54 12.25 -28.20
C ALA A 343 17.54 13.64 -27.53
N GLU A 344 18.66 14.08 -26.96
CA GLU A 344 18.79 15.38 -26.31
C GLU A 344 18.62 16.54 -27.29
N GLU A 345 19.25 16.43 -28.48
CA GLU A 345 19.13 17.43 -29.54
C GLU A 345 17.66 17.54 -30.01
N LYS A 346 16.98 16.39 -30.18
CA LYS A 346 15.59 16.34 -30.60
C LYS A 346 14.64 16.84 -29.52
N GLN A 347 14.93 16.58 -28.25
CA GLN A 347 14.17 17.20 -27.16
C GLN A 347 14.30 18.71 -27.12
N HIS A 348 15.52 19.22 -27.28
CA HIS A 348 15.74 20.66 -27.34
C HIS A 348 15.03 21.31 -28.55
N GLU A 349 15.12 20.69 -29.73
CA GLU A 349 14.41 21.12 -30.93
C GLU A 349 12.88 21.12 -30.71
N ALA A 350 12.36 20.10 -30.05
CA ALA A 350 10.95 19.98 -29.73
C ALA A 350 10.45 21.11 -28.81
N MET A 351 11.22 21.38 -27.74
CA MET A 351 10.85 22.45 -26.79
C MET A 351 10.88 23.82 -27.47
N GLN A 352 11.85 24.09 -28.34
CA GLN A 352 11.88 25.33 -29.13
C GLN A 352 10.65 25.46 -30.02
N ARG A 353 10.25 24.40 -30.72
CA ARG A 353 9.06 24.41 -31.58
C ARG A 353 7.76 24.61 -30.79
N VAL A 354 7.67 24.02 -29.61
CA VAL A 354 6.53 24.25 -28.72
C VAL A 354 6.53 25.67 -28.18
N GLU A 355 7.68 26.22 -27.79
CA GLU A 355 7.81 27.60 -27.31
C GLU A 355 7.41 28.61 -28.40
N GLU A 356 7.86 28.42 -29.65
CA GLU A 356 7.47 29.24 -30.79
C GLU A 356 5.96 29.21 -31.07
N LEU A 357 5.29 28.08 -30.79
CA LEU A 357 3.85 27.96 -30.93
C LEU A 357 3.09 28.78 -29.87
N PHE A 358 3.62 28.86 -28.65
CA PHE A 358 3.03 29.55 -27.50
C PHE A 358 3.65 30.94 -27.23
N ASP A 359 4.10 31.63 -28.28
CA ASP A 359 4.64 32.99 -28.19
C ASP A 359 3.47 33.99 -27.90
N GLY A 360 3.08 34.07 -26.62
CA GLY A 360 1.95 34.86 -26.12
C GLY A 360 1.45 34.39 -24.75
N THR A 361 0.26 34.78 -24.33
CA THR A 361 -0.37 34.23 -23.15
C THR A 361 -0.96 32.85 -23.45
N ASP A 362 -0.84 31.89 -22.53
CA ASP A 362 -1.28 30.50 -22.73
C ASP A 362 -2.77 30.41 -23.17
N GLU A 363 -3.65 31.28 -22.66
CA GLU A 363 -5.08 31.31 -22.99
C GLU A 363 -5.35 31.81 -24.41
N GLU A 364 -4.67 32.86 -24.86
CA GLU A 364 -4.85 33.44 -26.21
C GLU A 364 -4.35 32.48 -27.29
N THR A 365 -3.24 31.79 -27.03
CA THR A 365 -2.64 30.82 -27.97
C THR A 365 -3.48 29.54 -28.06
N THR A 366 -4.01 29.04 -26.96
CA THR A 366 -4.92 27.86 -26.95
C THR A 366 -6.20 28.16 -27.73
N ALA A 367 -6.78 29.36 -27.58
CA ALA A 367 -7.95 29.80 -28.34
C ALA A 367 -7.64 29.95 -29.84
N ALA A 368 -6.46 30.46 -30.20
CA ALA A 368 -6.00 30.62 -31.58
C ALA A 368 -5.72 29.29 -32.26
N ILE A 369 -5.14 28.32 -31.53
CA ILE A 369 -4.91 26.96 -31.99
C ILE A 369 -6.24 26.26 -32.25
N ALA A 370 -7.19 26.33 -31.33
CA ALA A 370 -8.53 25.77 -31.48
C ALA A 370 -9.30 26.35 -32.68
N SER A 371 -9.03 27.59 -33.07
CA SER A 371 -9.65 28.27 -34.24
C SER A 371 -9.03 27.94 -35.60
N GLY A 372 -7.94 27.14 -35.63
CA GLY A 372 -7.36 26.60 -36.86
C GLY A 372 -6.40 27.52 -37.63
N GLY A 373 -5.96 28.63 -37.05
CA GLY A 373 -5.20 29.68 -37.74
C GLY A 373 -3.67 29.58 -37.73
N ASN A 374 -3.07 28.61 -37.04
CA ASN A 374 -1.62 28.60 -36.82
C ASN A 374 -0.92 27.43 -37.56
N GLY A 375 -0.17 27.73 -38.63
CA GLY A 375 0.61 26.79 -39.41
C GLY A 375 1.77 26.12 -38.63
N ALA A 376 2.13 26.65 -37.45
CA ALA A 376 3.16 26.07 -36.59
C ALA A 376 2.72 24.71 -36.03
N LEU A 377 1.41 24.55 -35.75
CA LEU A 377 0.86 23.27 -35.28
C LEU A 377 0.99 22.15 -36.34
N ASP A 378 0.70 22.50 -37.61
CA ASP A 378 0.88 21.57 -38.74
C ASP A 378 2.36 21.19 -38.89
N SER A 379 3.30 22.14 -38.66
CA SER A 379 4.72 21.90 -38.71
C SER A 379 5.20 20.95 -37.62
N ILE A 380 4.68 21.06 -36.39
CA ILE A 380 5.02 20.15 -35.29
C ILE A 380 4.47 18.74 -35.59
N ALA A 381 3.19 18.62 -36.01
CA ALA A 381 2.59 17.33 -36.35
C ALA A 381 3.35 16.64 -37.48
N GLN A 382 3.70 17.38 -38.54
CA GLN A 382 4.48 16.83 -39.65
C GLN A 382 5.88 16.40 -39.21
N TRP A 383 6.58 17.20 -38.39
CA TRP A 383 7.88 16.85 -37.85
C TRP A 383 7.84 15.59 -36.98
N LEU A 384 6.81 15.45 -36.10
CA LEU A 384 6.63 14.25 -35.29
C LEU A 384 6.36 13.00 -36.17
N ALA A 385 5.60 13.13 -37.24
CA ALA A 385 5.32 12.03 -38.15
C ALA A 385 6.54 11.63 -38.97
N GLU A 386 7.32 12.58 -39.48
CA GLU A 386 8.47 12.32 -40.36
C GLU A 386 9.71 11.84 -39.57
N ASP A 387 10.07 12.54 -38.50
CA ASP A 387 11.31 12.29 -37.73
C ASP A 387 11.11 11.22 -36.65
N MET A 388 9.95 11.23 -35.94
CA MET A 388 9.70 10.34 -34.81
C MET A 388 8.77 9.17 -35.16
N LYS A 389 8.21 9.13 -36.39
CA LYS A 389 7.24 8.13 -36.84
C LYS A 389 6.02 8.01 -35.88
N SER A 390 5.63 9.13 -35.30
CA SER A 390 4.50 9.20 -34.38
C SER A 390 3.20 9.31 -35.16
N ASP A 391 2.17 8.61 -34.67
CA ASP A 391 0.80 8.69 -35.23
C ASP A 391 0.01 9.90 -34.67
N MET A 392 0.66 10.78 -33.90
CA MET A 392 0.02 11.94 -33.29
C MET A 392 -0.32 12.97 -34.35
N ASP A 393 -1.59 13.29 -34.47
CA ASP A 393 -2.10 14.21 -35.46
C ASP A 393 -2.30 15.64 -34.92
N ARG A 394 -2.62 16.56 -35.84
CA ARG A 394 -2.91 17.95 -35.52
C ARG A 394 -4.08 18.11 -34.53
N ASP A 395 -5.11 17.27 -34.66
CA ASP A 395 -6.31 17.37 -33.85
C ASP A 395 -6.03 17.01 -32.39
N ASP A 396 -5.11 16.07 -32.16
CA ASP A 396 -4.62 15.71 -30.83
C ASP A 396 -3.86 16.87 -30.18
N LEU A 397 -2.91 17.46 -30.92
CA LEU A 397 -2.11 18.59 -30.45
C LEU A 397 -2.97 19.85 -30.18
N SER A 398 -4.02 20.08 -30.99
CA SER A 398 -4.86 21.28 -30.87
C SER A 398 -5.67 21.38 -29.58
N ARG A 399 -5.82 20.24 -28.86
CA ARG A 399 -6.59 20.15 -27.61
C ARG A 399 -5.74 20.33 -26.37
N MET A 400 -4.40 20.44 -26.53
CA MET A 400 -3.45 20.50 -25.43
C MET A 400 -3.11 21.94 -25.05
N ASP A 401 -2.94 22.16 -23.75
CA ASP A 401 -2.27 23.36 -23.24
C ASP A 401 -0.74 23.23 -23.43
N ARG A 402 0.00 24.31 -23.15
CA ARG A 402 1.46 24.35 -23.31
C ARG A 402 2.15 23.22 -22.54
N GLN A 403 1.81 23.04 -21.26
CA GLN A 403 2.44 22.02 -20.42
C GLN A 403 2.08 20.60 -20.86
N GLN A 404 0.87 20.39 -21.34
CA GLN A 404 0.44 19.11 -21.89
C GLN A 404 1.22 18.79 -23.16
N MET A 405 1.37 19.78 -24.06
CA MET A 405 2.09 19.62 -25.31
C MET A 405 3.59 19.34 -25.08
N GLU A 406 4.25 20.12 -24.22
CA GLU A 406 5.66 19.89 -23.85
C GLU A 406 5.87 18.45 -23.33
N ARG A 407 4.99 17.98 -22.44
CA ARG A 407 5.07 16.63 -21.89
C ARG A 407 4.79 15.55 -22.93
N CYS A 408 3.81 15.79 -23.79
CA CYS A 408 3.39 14.82 -24.79
C CYS A 408 4.45 14.66 -25.89
N VAL A 409 4.95 15.78 -26.43
CA VAL A 409 5.99 15.78 -27.45
C VAL A 409 7.31 15.20 -26.89
N GLY A 410 7.69 15.58 -25.67
CA GLY A 410 8.82 14.98 -24.96
C GLY A 410 8.66 13.47 -24.78
N GLY A 411 7.45 13.01 -24.43
CA GLY A 411 7.14 11.58 -24.30
C GLY A 411 7.27 10.80 -25.62
N VAL A 412 6.89 11.39 -26.74
CA VAL A 412 7.05 10.77 -28.08
C VAL A 412 8.53 10.58 -28.42
N ILE A 413 9.37 11.57 -28.09
CA ILE A 413 10.82 11.46 -28.31
C ILE A 413 11.40 10.37 -27.41
N ASP A 414 11.06 10.37 -26.14
CA ASP A 414 11.49 9.33 -25.20
C ASP A 414 11.07 7.93 -25.67
N ASP A 415 9.84 7.77 -26.13
CA ASP A 415 9.35 6.48 -26.68
C ASP A 415 10.09 6.06 -27.96
N CYS A 416 10.57 7.01 -28.75
CA CYS A 416 11.35 6.73 -29.96
C CYS A 416 12.77 6.21 -29.64
N PHE A 417 13.46 6.88 -28.72
CA PHE A 417 14.86 6.57 -28.41
C PHE A 417 15.03 5.48 -27.34
N HIS A 418 14.10 5.40 -26.36
CA HIS A 418 14.17 4.46 -25.24
C HIS A 418 12.90 3.61 -25.07
N PRO A 419 12.39 2.96 -26.14
CA PRO A 419 11.07 2.28 -26.10
C PRO A 419 11.00 1.15 -25.08
N GLU A 420 12.09 0.42 -24.84
CA GLU A 420 12.14 -0.68 -23.88
C GLU A 420 11.97 -0.15 -22.45
N MET A 421 12.69 0.93 -22.12
CA MET A 421 12.63 1.53 -20.80
C MET A 421 11.25 2.17 -20.55
N ARG A 422 10.67 2.87 -21.54
CA ARG A 422 9.31 3.44 -21.45
C ARG A 422 8.24 2.37 -21.24
N ARG A 423 8.39 1.20 -21.88
CA ARG A 423 7.49 0.06 -21.62
C ARG A 423 7.63 -0.46 -20.20
N LEU A 424 8.85 -0.58 -19.69
CA LEU A 424 9.10 -0.98 -18.30
C LEU A 424 8.45 -0.01 -17.31
N GLU A 425 8.70 1.29 -17.45
CA GLU A 425 8.14 2.33 -16.59
C GLU A 425 6.61 2.31 -16.58
N ARG A 426 6.01 2.30 -17.78
CA ARG A 426 4.55 2.26 -17.93
C ARG A 426 3.95 1.02 -17.25
N TYR A 427 4.58 -0.13 -17.47
CA TYR A 427 4.16 -1.37 -16.83
C TYR A 427 4.28 -1.29 -15.30
N LEU A 428 5.42 -0.86 -14.77
CA LEU A 428 5.65 -0.76 -13.34
C LEU A 428 4.69 0.22 -12.67
N LEU A 429 4.56 1.43 -13.22
CA LEU A 429 3.69 2.46 -12.68
C LEU A 429 2.23 1.99 -12.62
N LEU A 430 1.70 1.44 -13.73
CA LEU A 430 0.32 0.95 -13.76
C LEU A 430 0.11 -0.22 -12.78
N ARG A 431 1.02 -1.18 -12.77
CA ARG A 431 0.91 -2.38 -11.94
C ARG A 431 0.95 -2.03 -10.46
N ILE A 432 1.92 -1.22 -10.04
CA ILE A 432 2.10 -0.86 -8.64
C ILE A 432 0.93 0.00 -8.15
N VAL A 433 0.49 0.99 -8.94
CA VAL A 433 -0.67 1.82 -8.60
C VAL A 433 -1.93 0.97 -8.46
N ASP A 434 -2.20 0.06 -9.40
CA ASP A 434 -3.40 -0.78 -9.38
C ASP A 434 -3.40 -1.72 -8.16
N ASP A 435 -2.27 -2.32 -7.80
CA ASP A 435 -2.17 -3.24 -6.67
C ASP A 435 -2.31 -2.51 -5.32
N HIS A 436 -1.66 -1.33 -5.16
CA HIS A 436 -1.79 -0.53 -3.94
C HIS A 436 -3.18 0.08 -3.80
N TRP A 437 -3.78 0.54 -4.91
CA TRP A 437 -5.16 1.05 -4.90
C TRP A 437 -6.18 0.00 -4.48
N LYS A 438 -6.09 -1.23 -4.98
CA LYS A 438 -6.95 -2.34 -4.54
C LYS A 438 -6.82 -2.62 -3.04
N SER A 439 -5.58 -2.65 -2.55
CA SER A 439 -5.30 -2.85 -1.13
C SER A 439 -5.85 -1.70 -0.27
N HIS A 440 -5.71 -0.46 -0.75
CA HIS A 440 -6.23 0.72 -0.08
C HIS A 440 -7.77 0.72 -0.02
N LEU A 441 -8.45 0.33 -1.10
CA LEU A 441 -9.92 0.19 -1.10
C LEU A 441 -10.39 -0.78 -0.01
N ALA A 442 -9.75 -1.94 0.11
CA ALA A 442 -10.06 -2.90 1.16
C ALA A 442 -9.80 -2.34 2.57
N ALA A 443 -8.69 -1.62 2.75
CA ALA A 443 -8.34 -0.99 4.02
C ALA A 443 -9.34 0.12 4.41
N MET A 444 -9.82 0.91 3.45
CA MET A 444 -10.86 1.93 3.66
C MET A 444 -12.22 1.34 4.04
N ASP A 445 -12.58 0.17 3.49
CA ASP A 445 -13.79 -0.54 3.91
C ASP A 445 -13.67 -1.01 5.37
N HIS A 446 -12.52 -1.54 5.78
CA HIS A 446 -12.26 -1.89 7.17
C HIS A 446 -12.28 -0.66 8.10
N LEU A 447 -11.70 0.45 7.65
CA LEU A 447 -11.74 1.70 8.40
C LEU A 447 -13.18 2.16 8.64
N ARG A 448 -14.02 2.14 7.60
CA ARG A 448 -15.43 2.54 7.69
C ARG A 448 -16.21 1.73 8.74
N ASP A 449 -15.92 0.43 8.84
CA ASP A 449 -16.57 -0.42 9.83
C ASP A 449 -16.04 -0.18 11.25
N SER A 450 -14.72 0.05 11.40
CA SER A 450 -14.07 0.28 12.71
C SER A 450 -14.43 1.65 13.32
N VAL A 451 -14.52 2.68 12.50
CA VAL A 451 -14.81 4.06 12.96
C VAL A 451 -16.18 4.19 13.62
N ARG A 452 -17.15 3.32 13.29
CA ARG A 452 -18.46 3.30 13.93
C ARG A 452 -18.37 3.09 15.45
N PHE A 453 -17.35 2.35 15.92
CA PHE A 453 -17.13 2.11 17.35
C PHE A 453 -16.51 3.31 18.07
N LYS A 454 -15.80 4.22 17.37
CA LYS A 454 -15.24 5.45 17.96
C LYS A 454 -16.31 6.44 18.43
N GLY A 455 -17.55 6.32 17.93
CA GLY A 455 -18.69 7.08 18.43
C GLY A 455 -18.99 6.88 19.92
N TYR A 456 -18.63 5.74 20.50
CA TYR A 456 -18.74 5.51 21.94
C TYR A 456 -17.72 6.34 22.75
N ALA A 457 -16.62 6.75 22.14
CA ALA A 457 -15.58 7.60 22.76
C ALA A 457 -15.83 9.11 22.54
N GLN A 458 -17.05 9.52 22.19
CA GLN A 458 -17.46 10.92 21.93
C GLN A 458 -16.70 11.62 20.77
N GLN A 459 -16.09 10.86 19.87
CA GLN A 459 -15.47 11.38 18.66
C GLN A 459 -16.45 11.27 17.50
N ASP A 460 -16.49 12.29 16.63
CA ASP A 460 -17.33 12.23 15.42
C ASP A 460 -16.73 11.20 14.44
N PRO A 461 -17.43 10.08 14.16
CA PRO A 461 -16.93 9.04 13.28
C PRO A 461 -16.56 9.52 11.87
N LYS A 462 -17.23 10.57 11.37
CA LYS A 462 -16.99 11.11 10.04
C LYS A 462 -15.68 11.89 9.96
N VAL A 463 -15.39 12.67 10.99
CA VAL A 463 -14.15 13.43 11.09
C VAL A 463 -12.97 12.48 11.20
N GLU A 464 -13.10 11.45 12.03
CA GLU A 464 -12.09 10.40 12.17
C GLU A 464 -11.85 9.63 10.87
N TYR A 465 -12.92 9.27 10.16
CA TYR A 465 -12.81 8.62 8.86
C TYR A 465 -12.06 9.47 7.83
N LYS A 466 -12.39 10.78 7.73
CA LYS A 466 -11.70 11.71 6.83
C LYS A 466 -10.21 11.82 7.17
N ARG A 467 -9.88 11.98 8.45
CA ARG A 467 -8.50 12.13 8.92
C ARG A 467 -7.66 10.87 8.69
N GLU A 468 -8.17 9.74 9.14
CA GLU A 468 -7.47 8.47 9.02
C GLU A 468 -7.40 7.99 7.56
N GLY A 469 -8.49 8.18 6.79
CA GLY A 469 -8.53 7.85 5.37
C GLY A 469 -7.56 8.70 4.54
N MET A 470 -7.33 9.97 4.90
CA MET A 470 -6.32 10.79 4.24
C MET A 470 -4.90 10.31 4.57
N ARG A 471 -4.62 9.99 5.85
CA ARG A 471 -3.34 9.42 6.26
C ARG A 471 -3.03 8.12 5.51
N MET A 472 -3.99 7.19 5.47
CA MET A 472 -3.84 5.92 4.74
C MET A 472 -3.62 6.13 3.24
N PHE A 473 -4.20 7.18 2.66
CA PHE A 473 -4.00 7.53 1.27
C PHE A 473 -2.59 8.08 1.00
N ASP A 474 -2.07 8.91 1.90
CA ASP A 474 -0.70 9.40 1.83
C ASP A 474 0.31 8.26 2.02
N ASP A 475 0.07 7.34 2.96
CA ASP A 475 0.86 6.12 3.18
C ASP A 475 0.86 5.22 1.93
N MET A 476 -0.28 5.11 1.23
CA MET A 476 -0.36 4.38 -0.04
C MET A 476 0.54 5.01 -1.11
N TRP A 477 0.49 6.33 -1.29
CA TRP A 477 1.35 7.02 -2.26
C TRP A 477 2.84 6.92 -1.91
N PHE A 478 3.16 6.97 -0.63
CA PHE A 478 4.51 6.71 -0.15
C PHE A 478 4.98 5.31 -0.55
N SER A 479 4.18 4.29 -0.27
CA SER A 479 4.48 2.89 -0.61
C SER A 479 4.61 2.66 -2.13
N ILE A 480 3.79 3.36 -2.94
CA ILE A 480 3.92 3.35 -4.41
C ILE A 480 5.29 3.90 -4.82
N GLY A 481 5.67 5.08 -4.30
CA GLY A 481 6.96 5.70 -4.60
C GLY A 481 8.14 4.82 -4.18
N GLU A 482 8.07 4.24 -3.00
CA GLU A 482 9.07 3.30 -2.49
C GLU A 482 9.21 2.08 -3.43
N ARG A 483 8.10 1.47 -3.83
CA ARG A 483 8.14 0.30 -4.70
C ARG A 483 8.60 0.62 -6.13
N VAL A 484 8.19 1.76 -6.69
CA VAL A 484 8.64 2.22 -8.01
C VAL A 484 10.14 2.46 -8.00
N SER A 485 10.65 3.23 -7.03
CA SER A 485 12.09 3.53 -6.92
C SER A 485 12.95 2.29 -6.68
N GLU A 486 12.42 1.26 -6.02
CA GLU A 486 13.12 -0.02 -5.86
C GLU A 486 13.19 -0.82 -7.16
N LEU A 487 12.05 -1.01 -7.81
CA LEU A 487 11.95 -1.93 -8.94
C LEU A 487 12.58 -1.38 -10.21
N ILE A 488 12.52 -0.06 -10.44
CA ILE A 488 13.05 0.54 -11.66
C ILE A 488 14.56 0.33 -11.82
N TYR A 489 15.31 0.25 -10.71
CA TYR A 489 16.74 0.00 -10.71
C TYR A 489 17.11 -1.49 -10.64
N ARG A 490 16.17 -2.37 -10.26
CA ARG A 490 16.44 -3.80 -10.03
C ARG A 490 15.90 -4.74 -11.09
N MET A 491 14.84 -4.35 -11.82
CA MET A 491 14.24 -5.24 -12.84
C MET A 491 15.12 -5.32 -14.09
N ASP A 492 15.62 -6.50 -14.38
CA ASP A 492 16.50 -6.72 -15.52
C ASP A 492 15.72 -7.15 -16.78
N VAL A 493 14.60 -7.83 -16.68
CA VAL A 493 13.78 -8.27 -17.84
C VAL A 493 12.29 -8.18 -17.56
N LEU A 494 11.55 -7.57 -18.49
CA LEU A 494 10.09 -7.72 -18.59
C LEU A 494 9.76 -9.02 -19.31
N ASN A 495 9.23 -10.01 -18.60
CA ASN A 495 8.73 -11.20 -19.25
C ASN A 495 7.46 -10.84 -20.04
N GLU A 496 7.51 -10.93 -21.39
CA GLU A 496 6.39 -10.57 -22.27
C GLU A 496 5.06 -11.29 -21.94
N ASN A 497 5.15 -12.49 -21.38
CA ASN A 497 3.96 -13.22 -20.92
C ASN A 497 3.26 -12.53 -19.74
N ILE A 498 4.00 -11.79 -18.91
CA ILE A 498 3.45 -10.99 -17.81
C ILE A 498 2.79 -9.74 -18.39
N VAL A 499 3.41 -9.10 -19.39
CA VAL A 499 2.89 -7.89 -20.05
C VAL A 499 1.60 -8.20 -20.80
N ARG A 500 1.57 -9.26 -21.60
CA ARG A 500 0.37 -9.67 -22.34
C ARG A 500 -0.81 -10.07 -21.44
N GLY A 501 -0.53 -10.72 -20.29
CA GLY A 501 -1.56 -11.09 -19.32
C GLY A 501 -2.22 -9.88 -18.63
N THR A 502 -1.54 -8.74 -18.58
CA THR A 502 -2.06 -7.52 -17.93
C THR A 502 -2.96 -6.69 -18.87
N PHE A 503 -2.72 -6.72 -20.18
CA PHE A 503 -3.47 -5.93 -21.16
C PHE A 503 -4.59 -6.70 -21.90
N VAL A 504 -4.58 -8.02 -21.93
CA VAL A 504 -5.52 -8.86 -22.70
C VAL A 504 -6.67 -9.43 -21.85
N GLY A 505 -7.03 -8.85 -20.72
CA GLY A 505 -8.07 -9.41 -19.85
C GLY A 505 -9.06 -8.43 -19.25
N GLY A 506 -8.98 -7.16 -19.57
CA GLY A 506 -9.84 -6.13 -19.01
C GLY A 506 -11.19 -5.98 -19.69
N VAL A 507 -11.96 -7.06 -19.85
CA VAL A 507 -13.42 -6.91 -20.01
C VAL A 507 -13.95 -6.54 -18.63
N THR A 508 -14.15 -5.25 -18.42
CA THR A 508 -14.88 -4.73 -17.27
C THR A 508 -16.31 -5.25 -17.31
N ARG A 509 -16.54 -6.39 -16.65
CA ARG A 509 -17.88 -6.78 -16.25
C ARG A 509 -18.20 -5.95 -15.01
N HIS A 510 -18.83 -4.81 -15.22
CA HIS A 510 -19.64 -4.19 -14.18
C HIS A 510 -20.81 -5.12 -13.91
N GLU A 511 -20.69 -5.99 -12.92
CA GLU A 511 -21.88 -6.51 -12.27
C GLU A 511 -22.52 -5.30 -11.58
N GLN A 512 -23.68 -4.91 -12.08
CA GLN A 512 -24.53 -3.94 -11.38
C GLN A 512 -24.75 -4.48 -9.96
N PRO A 513 -24.55 -3.68 -8.91
CA PRO A 513 -24.88 -4.11 -7.56
C PRO A 513 -26.37 -4.42 -7.52
N GLN A 514 -26.71 -5.71 -7.41
CA GLN A 514 -28.08 -6.13 -7.12
C GLN A 514 -28.49 -5.54 -5.80
N SER A 515 -29.53 -4.74 -5.85
CA SER A 515 -30.18 -4.16 -4.67
C SER A 515 -30.53 -5.27 -3.70
N VAL A 516 -29.97 -5.23 -2.47
CA VAL A 516 -30.25 -6.16 -1.37
C VAL A 516 -31.70 -6.06 -0.86
N MET A 517 -32.59 -5.40 -1.59
CA MET A 517 -33.99 -5.18 -1.22
C MET A 517 -35.01 -6.09 -1.94
N GLU A 518 -34.58 -7.06 -2.75
CA GLU A 518 -35.52 -7.85 -3.56
C GLU A 518 -35.68 -9.33 -3.15
N ASP A 519 -35.09 -9.79 -2.07
CA ASP A 519 -35.23 -11.17 -1.60
C ASP A 519 -36.09 -11.32 -0.32
N GLN A 520 -37.25 -10.68 -0.29
CA GLN A 520 -38.36 -11.10 0.57
C GLN A 520 -39.72 -10.89 -0.10
N ALA A 521 -40.01 -11.66 -1.13
CA ALA A 521 -41.36 -11.93 -1.55
C ALA A 521 -41.49 -13.41 -1.95
N VAL A 522 -41.92 -14.15 -1.01
CA VAL A 522 -42.84 -15.31 -1.00
C VAL A 522 -43.17 -15.91 -2.39
N GLY A 523 -43.03 -17.25 -2.44
CA GLY A 523 -43.28 -18.17 -3.54
C GLY A 523 -44.73 -18.19 -4.05
N ASP A 524 -44.84 -18.67 -5.20
CA ASP A 524 -45.64 -19.83 -5.59
C ASP A 524 -45.66 -19.99 -7.11
N GLY A 525 -45.47 -21.22 -7.57
CA GLY A 525 -46.15 -21.81 -8.74
C GLY A 525 -45.66 -21.53 -10.13
N GLY A 526 -45.09 -22.56 -10.78
CA GLY A 526 -45.49 -22.86 -12.16
C GLY A 526 -44.41 -22.89 -13.25
N MET A 527 -43.97 -24.09 -13.57
CA MET A 527 -43.61 -24.69 -14.88
C MET A 527 -43.39 -23.78 -16.10
N GLY A 528 -42.28 -24.03 -16.83
CA GLY A 528 -42.16 -23.70 -18.24
C GLY A 528 -40.75 -23.91 -18.81
N GLN A 529 -40.58 -25.02 -19.52
CA GLN A 529 -39.41 -25.45 -20.29
C GLN A 529 -39.01 -24.44 -21.36
N ALA A 530 -37.73 -24.25 -21.62
CA ALA A 530 -37.18 -24.48 -22.97
C ALA A 530 -35.64 -24.39 -22.96
N ALA A 531 -35.07 -25.42 -23.49
CA ALA A 531 -33.66 -25.61 -23.76
C ALA A 531 -33.16 -24.71 -24.89
N THR A 532 -31.89 -24.29 -24.84
CA THR A 532 -31.02 -24.39 -26.01
C THR A 532 -29.55 -24.46 -25.59
N GLN A 533 -28.91 -25.42 -26.20
CA GLN A 533 -27.53 -25.86 -26.11
C GLN A 533 -26.55 -24.80 -26.64
N SER A 534 -25.37 -24.67 -26.06
CA SER A 534 -24.12 -24.88 -26.80
C SER A 534 -22.88 -24.78 -25.91
N ALA A 535 -22.18 -25.90 -25.88
CA ALA A 535 -20.71 -26.12 -25.96
C ALA A 535 -19.79 -25.41 -24.95
N ASP A 536 -19.48 -26.08 -23.88
CA ASP A 536 -18.27 -26.88 -23.62
C ASP A 536 -16.93 -26.21 -23.95
N ARG A 537 -16.25 -25.75 -22.85
CA ARG A 537 -14.81 -25.92 -22.63
C ARG A 537 -14.51 -25.82 -21.15
N THR A 538 -14.27 -26.97 -20.57
CA THR A 538 -13.89 -27.24 -19.19
C THR A 538 -12.47 -26.72 -18.90
N GLU A 539 -12.34 -25.72 -18.06
CA GLU A 539 -11.17 -25.55 -17.21
C GLU A 539 -11.52 -26.01 -15.80
N LYS A 540 -10.85 -27.08 -15.36
CA LYS A 540 -11.00 -27.68 -14.05
C LYS A 540 -10.51 -26.70 -12.99
N ARG A 541 -11.44 -26.14 -12.21
CA ARG A 541 -11.12 -25.56 -10.90
C ARG A 541 -10.71 -26.70 -9.96
N PRO A 542 -9.67 -26.54 -9.12
CA PRO A 542 -9.37 -27.52 -8.08
C PRO A 542 -10.55 -27.56 -7.09
N ASP A 543 -11.10 -28.77 -6.92
CA ASP A 543 -12.17 -29.02 -5.95
C ASP A 543 -11.67 -28.70 -4.52
N PRO A 544 -12.49 -28.06 -3.68
CA PRO A 544 -12.16 -27.92 -2.27
C PRO A 544 -12.04 -29.29 -1.63
N VAL A 545 -10.95 -29.51 -0.88
CA VAL A 545 -10.68 -30.73 -0.12
C VAL A 545 -11.86 -31.02 0.81
N ARG A 546 -12.74 -31.92 0.41
CA ARG A 546 -13.79 -32.45 1.30
C ARG A 546 -13.15 -33.49 2.20
N HIS A 547 -13.18 -33.22 3.50
CA HIS A 547 -12.91 -34.25 4.49
C HIS A 547 -13.89 -35.41 4.33
N VAL A 548 -13.42 -36.51 3.78
CA VAL A 548 -14.19 -37.77 3.64
C VAL A 548 -14.01 -38.55 4.95
N GLY A 549 -14.75 -38.14 5.98
CA GLY A 549 -14.86 -38.90 7.22
C GLY A 549 -16.18 -38.53 7.92
N PRO A 550 -16.86 -39.47 8.60
CA PRO A 550 -18.06 -39.18 9.35
C PRO A 550 -17.71 -38.14 10.43
N LYS A 551 -18.45 -37.01 10.48
CA LYS A 551 -18.32 -36.02 11.57
C LYS A 551 -18.72 -36.66 12.89
N ILE A 552 -17.71 -36.92 13.74
CA ILE A 552 -17.91 -37.48 15.07
C ILE A 552 -18.29 -36.38 16.02
N GLY A 553 -19.45 -36.47 16.64
CA GLY A 553 -19.96 -35.50 17.61
C GLY A 553 -19.12 -35.55 18.90
N ARG A 554 -19.02 -34.43 19.58
CA ARG A 554 -18.24 -34.24 20.81
C ARG A 554 -18.61 -35.24 21.93
N ASN A 555 -19.85 -35.75 21.95
CA ASN A 555 -20.36 -36.66 22.92
C ASN A 555 -20.44 -38.12 22.43
N ASP A 556 -20.08 -38.40 21.17
CA ASP A 556 -20.12 -39.73 20.58
C ASP A 556 -19.01 -40.65 21.16
N PRO A 557 -19.17 -41.98 21.07
CA PRO A 557 -18.13 -42.90 21.45
C PRO A 557 -16.83 -42.65 20.67
N CYS A 558 -15.69 -42.68 21.35
CA CYS A 558 -14.41 -42.39 20.71
C CYS A 558 -14.04 -43.48 19.69
N PRO A 559 -13.65 -43.11 18.46
CA PRO A 559 -13.31 -44.08 17.41
C PRO A 559 -12.06 -44.92 17.71
N CYS A 560 -11.28 -44.58 18.73
CA CYS A 560 -10.14 -45.39 19.20
C CYS A 560 -10.53 -46.65 19.99
N GLY A 561 -11.80 -46.93 20.16
CA GLY A 561 -12.29 -48.13 20.88
C GLY A 561 -12.15 -48.10 22.41
N SER A 562 -11.82 -46.94 23.00
CA SER A 562 -11.60 -46.79 24.45
C SER A 562 -12.88 -46.79 25.31
N GLY A 563 -14.05 -46.85 24.72
CA GLY A 563 -15.34 -46.79 25.40
C GLY A 563 -15.68 -45.42 26.05
N LYS A 564 -14.79 -44.44 25.93
CA LYS A 564 -14.99 -43.05 26.45
C LYS A 564 -15.57 -42.15 25.37
N LYS A 565 -16.29 -41.07 25.81
CA LYS A 565 -16.76 -40.04 24.86
C LYS A 565 -15.60 -39.34 24.16
N PHE A 566 -15.78 -38.98 22.90
CA PHE A 566 -14.74 -38.38 22.06
C PHE A 566 -14.04 -37.18 22.72
N LYS A 567 -14.81 -36.26 23.36
CA LYS A 567 -14.28 -35.11 24.12
C LYS A 567 -13.34 -35.49 25.28
N SER A 568 -13.50 -36.70 25.86
CA SER A 568 -12.71 -37.16 27.02
C SER A 568 -11.56 -38.08 26.63
N CYS A 569 -11.34 -38.33 25.34
CA CYS A 569 -10.32 -39.23 24.82
C CYS A 569 -9.49 -38.56 23.70
N CYS A 570 -9.71 -38.89 22.45
CA CYS A 570 -8.88 -38.44 21.34
C CYS A 570 -8.93 -36.92 21.06
N MET A 571 -10.07 -36.28 21.30
CA MET A 571 -10.19 -34.82 21.19
C MET A 571 -9.27 -34.09 22.19
N ARG A 572 -9.09 -34.60 23.40
CA ARG A 572 -8.20 -34.02 24.43
C ARG A 572 -6.71 -34.28 24.13
N LYS A 573 -6.40 -35.26 23.29
CA LYS A 573 -5.04 -35.63 22.91
C LYS A 573 -4.59 -35.01 21.59
N GLY A 574 -5.45 -34.23 20.91
CA GLY A 574 -5.12 -33.59 19.64
C GLY A 574 -4.88 -34.57 18.47
N ILE A 575 -5.46 -35.79 18.51
CA ILE A 575 -5.21 -36.86 17.54
C ILE A 575 -6.26 -36.87 16.40
N TYR A 576 -7.23 -35.92 16.38
CA TYR A 576 -8.24 -35.77 15.32
C TYR A 576 -8.56 -34.31 15.08
#